data_a797a6520709ec1d1a0ad1aeafe250f3
#
_entry.id   a797a6520709ec1d1a0ad1aeafe250f3
#
_cell.length_a   1.000
_cell.length_b   1.000
_cell.length_c   1.000
_cell.angle_alpha   90.00
_cell.angle_beta   90.00
_cell.angle_gamma   90.00
#
_symmetry.space_group_name_H-M   'P 1'
#
loop_
_entity.id
_entity.type
_entity.pdbx_description
1 polymer ?
#
loop_
_entity_poly.entity_id
_entity_poly.type
_entity_poly.pdbx_seq_one_letter_code
_entity_poly.pdbx_strand_id
1 'polypeptide(L)'
;ELEEKILKIGPEKVCGFIGETIMGGLQGDVPPTKNYWKYIRAVCNKYNIHLLTDEVYCGMGITGKIYCIDYDNISPDFIFVGKTLAAGYAPLSMVLTSSRIINNLKKGDERIAYSTTHQGYSLGVAAALAVQKIMHKDTTLKNIVNTSNYIKKVLSSELENHSMFKNIRGRGLRMSLEYDCKNKNEFGIKLSKNMLEKHNILIDAKWHRICMTPAAIINKSQTNLCLEKLVDEFRILGKKFK
;
A
#
# COMPACT_ATOMS: atom_id res chain seq x y z
N GLU A 1 -12.81 1.53 21.63
CA GLU A 1 -11.36 1.53 21.92
C GLU A 1 -10.71 2.87 21.59
N LEU A 2 -10.73 3.39 20.33
CA LEU A 2 -10.14 4.70 20.01
C LEU A 2 -10.76 5.82 20.86
N GLU A 3 -12.08 5.90 20.90
CA GLU A 3 -12.82 6.91 21.66
C GLU A 3 -12.51 6.84 23.15
N GLU A 4 -12.48 5.67 23.74
CA GLU A 4 -12.10 5.45 25.14
C GLU A 4 -10.68 5.94 25.43
N LYS A 5 -9.77 5.72 24.48
CA LYS A 5 -8.39 6.18 24.58
C LYS A 5 -8.29 7.69 24.56
N ILE A 6 -9.04 8.34 23.64
CA ILE A 6 -9.10 9.81 23.56
C ILE A 6 -9.66 10.39 24.86
N LEU A 7 -10.76 9.84 25.38
CA LEU A 7 -11.36 10.29 26.64
C LEU A 7 -10.41 10.12 27.83
N LYS A 8 -9.67 9.01 27.88
CA LYS A 8 -8.68 8.75 28.92
C LYS A 8 -7.49 9.72 28.89
N ILE A 9 -7.06 10.15 27.69
CA ILE A 9 -5.95 11.10 27.53
C ILE A 9 -6.41 12.54 27.83
N GLY A 10 -7.65 12.84 27.52
CA GLY A 10 -8.25 14.17 27.44
C GLY A 10 -8.27 14.65 25.98
N PRO A 11 -9.47 14.86 25.39
CA PRO A 11 -9.60 15.24 23.97
C PRO A 11 -8.78 16.49 23.59
N GLU A 12 -8.66 17.43 24.49
CA GLU A 12 -7.91 18.69 24.31
C GLU A 12 -6.38 18.48 24.17
N LYS A 13 -5.88 17.28 24.52
CA LYS A 13 -4.46 16.88 24.43
C LYS A 13 -4.17 16.06 23.19
N VAL A 14 -5.19 15.74 22.39
CA VAL A 14 -5.07 14.90 21.19
C VAL A 14 -5.21 15.76 19.95
N CYS A 15 -4.13 15.96 19.20
CA CYS A 15 -4.16 16.76 17.97
C CYS A 15 -4.68 15.98 16.75
N GLY A 16 -4.52 14.65 16.71
CA GLY A 16 -4.95 13.85 15.57
C GLY A 16 -4.81 12.35 15.76
N PHE A 17 -5.40 11.62 14.82
CA PHE A 17 -5.23 10.19 14.62
C PHE A 17 -4.53 9.95 13.28
N ILE A 18 -3.47 9.14 13.29
CA ILE A 18 -2.76 8.73 12.07
C ILE A 18 -2.84 7.21 11.90
N GLY A 19 -3.04 6.75 10.66
CA GLY A 19 -3.02 5.33 10.34
C GLY A 19 -2.78 5.05 8.87
N GLU A 20 -2.24 3.85 8.58
CA GLU A 20 -2.08 3.36 7.21
C GLU A 20 -3.44 2.91 6.65
N THR A 21 -3.76 3.30 5.41
CA THR A 21 -5.00 2.86 4.74
C THR A 21 -4.94 1.41 4.26
N ILE A 22 -3.76 0.86 4.08
CA ILE A 22 -3.45 -0.57 4.02
C ILE A 22 -2.20 -0.76 4.85
N MET A 23 -2.27 -1.63 5.86
CA MET A 23 -1.10 -2.00 6.64
C MET A 23 -0.13 -2.81 5.77
N GLY A 24 0.88 -2.13 5.24
CA GLY A 24 1.84 -2.72 4.32
C GLY A 24 2.94 -3.49 5.04
N GLY A 25 4.05 -2.88 5.16
CA GLY A 25 5.27 -3.27 5.87
C GLY A 25 5.31 -4.68 6.46
N LEU A 26 5.23 -4.77 7.75
CA LEU A 26 5.32 -6.02 8.50
C LEU A 26 4.04 -6.88 8.43
N GLN A 27 2.87 -6.28 8.25
CA GLN A 27 1.59 -6.97 8.30
C GLN A 27 1.20 -7.64 6.96
N GLY A 28 1.80 -7.22 5.85
CA GLY A 28 1.59 -7.83 4.53
C GLY A 28 0.25 -7.49 3.91
N ASP A 29 0.09 -6.23 3.54
CA ASP A 29 -1.02 -5.72 2.72
C ASP A 29 -2.42 -5.97 3.32
N VAL A 30 -2.57 -5.74 4.63
CA VAL A 30 -3.86 -5.92 5.32
C VAL A 30 -4.77 -4.72 5.07
N PRO A 31 -5.85 -4.87 4.31
CA PRO A 31 -6.84 -3.80 4.15
C PRO A 31 -7.65 -3.62 5.44
N PRO A 32 -8.21 -2.44 5.69
CA PRO A 32 -9.08 -2.20 6.83
C PRO A 32 -10.37 -3.01 6.71
N THR A 33 -10.97 -3.29 7.85
CA THR A 33 -12.32 -3.87 7.91
C THR A 33 -13.36 -2.88 7.37
N LYS A 34 -14.52 -3.41 6.94
CA LYS A 34 -15.61 -2.58 6.42
C LYS A 34 -15.99 -1.48 7.43
N ASN A 35 -16.11 -0.25 6.94
CA ASN A 35 -16.47 0.95 7.70
C ASN A 35 -15.42 1.43 8.73
N TYR A 36 -14.25 0.79 8.84
CA TYR A 36 -13.23 1.22 9.79
C TYR A 36 -12.94 2.73 9.70
N TRP A 37 -12.60 3.23 8.53
CA TRP A 37 -12.27 4.64 8.33
C TRP A 37 -13.46 5.58 8.55
N LYS A 38 -14.69 5.11 8.28
CA LYS A 38 -15.91 5.89 8.58
C LYS A 38 -16.08 6.10 10.09
N TYR A 39 -15.85 5.06 10.89
CA TYR A 39 -15.89 5.18 12.35
C TYR A 39 -14.76 6.07 12.88
N ILE A 40 -13.54 5.91 12.35
CA ILE A 40 -12.41 6.77 12.73
C ILE A 40 -12.71 8.23 12.41
N ARG A 41 -13.22 8.55 11.21
CA ARG A 41 -13.59 9.92 10.82
C ARG A 41 -14.69 10.49 11.74
N ALA A 42 -15.68 9.69 12.07
CA ALA A 42 -16.76 10.11 12.98
C ALA A 42 -16.22 10.48 14.36
N VAL A 43 -15.33 9.67 14.93
CA VAL A 43 -14.68 9.95 16.22
C VAL A 43 -13.81 11.21 16.13
N CYS A 44 -13.00 11.34 15.08
CA CYS A 44 -12.18 12.53 14.86
C CYS A 44 -13.04 13.82 14.77
N ASN A 45 -14.17 13.76 14.08
CA ASN A 45 -15.09 14.89 13.99
C ASN A 45 -15.71 15.23 15.33
N LYS A 46 -16.13 14.20 16.10
CA LYS A 46 -16.77 14.37 17.42
C LYS A 46 -15.88 15.13 18.40
N TYR A 47 -14.59 14.85 18.38
CA TYR A 47 -13.61 15.44 19.30
C TYR A 47 -12.78 16.57 18.67
N ASN A 48 -13.11 17.01 17.46
CA ASN A 48 -12.40 18.06 16.71
C ASN A 48 -10.88 17.81 16.61
N ILE A 49 -10.48 16.55 16.37
CA ILE A 49 -9.11 16.15 16.13
C ILE A 49 -8.88 15.85 14.64
N HIS A 50 -7.64 15.99 14.18
CA HIS A 50 -7.31 15.75 12.78
C HIS A 50 -7.28 14.26 12.45
N LEU A 51 -7.74 13.92 11.23
CA LEU A 51 -7.53 12.60 10.63
C LEU A 51 -6.39 12.69 9.62
N LEU A 52 -5.36 11.90 9.86
CA LEU A 52 -4.18 11.79 9.00
C LEU A 52 -4.11 10.37 8.43
N THR A 53 -3.95 10.25 7.10
CA THR A 53 -3.76 8.94 6.46
C THR A 53 -2.34 8.80 5.93
N ASP A 54 -1.68 7.72 6.35
CA ASP A 54 -0.40 7.33 5.77
C ASP A 54 -0.65 6.48 4.52
N GLU A 55 -0.45 7.10 3.37
CA GLU A 55 -0.53 6.47 2.06
C GLU A 55 0.82 6.39 1.34
N VAL A 56 1.91 6.53 2.09
CA VAL A 56 3.26 6.37 1.54
C VAL A 56 3.44 5.03 0.84
N TYR A 57 2.77 3.98 1.32
CA TYR A 57 2.85 2.64 0.75
C TYR A 57 1.79 2.36 -0.32
N CYS A 58 0.58 2.83 -0.15
CA CYS A 58 -0.60 2.41 -0.94
C CYS A 58 -1.25 3.52 -1.76
N GLY A 59 -0.79 4.75 -1.66
CA GLY A 59 -1.31 5.89 -2.41
C GLY A 59 -0.74 6.04 -3.81
N MET A 60 -1.10 7.14 -4.44
CA MET A 60 -0.62 7.59 -5.73
C MET A 60 -0.93 6.62 -6.88
N GLY A 61 -2.11 6.00 -6.83
CA GLY A 61 -2.66 5.19 -7.93
C GLY A 61 -2.40 3.69 -7.82
N ILE A 62 -1.41 3.22 -7.06
CA ILE A 62 -0.97 1.81 -7.07
C ILE A 62 -2.05 0.81 -6.62
N THR A 63 -3.08 1.28 -5.93
CA THR A 63 -4.23 0.46 -5.52
C THR A 63 -5.39 0.49 -6.51
N GLY A 64 -5.28 1.26 -7.61
CA GLY A 64 -6.34 1.44 -8.61
C GLY A 64 -7.21 2.68 -8.37
N LYS A 65 -7.01 3.39 -7.28
CA LYS A 65 -7.50 4.75 -7.02
C LYS A 65 -6.31 5.65 -6.66
N ILE A 66 -6.41 6.95 -6.91
CA ILE A 66 -5.30 7.88 -6.64
C ILE A 66 -4.94 7.84 -5.16
N TYR A 67 -5.91 7.92 -4.28
CA TYR A 67 -5.72 7.68 -2.85
C TYR A 67 -6.44 6.42 -2.44
N CYS A 68 -5.79 5.60 -1.63
CA CYS A 68 -6.40 4.35 -1.15
C CYS A 68 -7.60 4.60 -0.24
N ILE A 69 -7.61 5.71 0.50
CA ILE A 69 -8.74 6.13 1.35
C ILE A 69 -10.03 6.39 0.55
N ASP A 70 -9.93 6.65 -0.77
CA ASP A 70 -11.10 6.86 -1.64
C ASP A 70 -12.00 5.62 -1.75
N TYR A 71 -11.50 4.43 -1.41
CA TYR A 71 -12.32 3.22 -1.30
C TYR A 71 -13.36 3.30 -0.16
N ASP A 72 -13.08 4.09 0.85
CA ASP A 72 -13.94 4.26 2.02
C ASP A 72 -14.82 5.53 1.94
N ASN A 73 -14.66 6.35 0.88
CA ASN A 73 -15.33 7.65 0.67
C ASN A 73 -15.12 8.60 1.86
N ILE A 74 -13.88 8.69 2.34
CA ILE A 74 -13.47 9.54 3.46
C ILE A 74 -12.51 10.60 2.98
N SER A 75 -12.70 11.84 3.45
CA SER A 75 -11.75 12.94 3.28
C SER A 75 -10.96 13.14 4.57
N PRO A 76 -9.68 12.75 4.61
CA PRO A 76 -8.81 13.07 5.72
C PRO A 76 -8.40 14.54 5.72
N ASP A 77 -7.85 15.00 6.84
CA ASP A 77 -7.30 16.36 6.94
C ASP A 77 -5.90 16.44 6.33
N PHE A 78 -5.14 15.34 6.44
CA PHE A 78 -3.81 15.21 5.84
C PHE A 78 -3.63 13.82 5.22
N ILE A 79 -2.89 13.77 4.09
CA ILE A 79 -2.46 12.54 3.43
C ILE A 79 -0.96 12.61 3.25
N PHE A 80 -0.24 11.59 3.76
CA PHE A 80 1.19 11.42 3.51
C PHE A 80 1.39 10.52 2.31
N VAL A 81 2.19 10.95 1.33
CA VAL A 81 2.50 10.20 0.12
C VAL A 81 4.00 10.15 -0.16
N GLY A 82 4.43 9.09 -0.80
CA GLY A 82 5.82 8.85 -1.16
C GLY A 82 5.92 7.70 -2.16
N LYS A 83 7.01 7.00 -2.18
CA LYS A 83 7.24 5.79 -3.01
C LYS A 83 6.69 5.91 -4.44
N THR A 84 5.46 5.48 -4.69
CA THR A 84 4.78 5.55 -5.99
C THR A 84 4.63 7.00 -6.50
N LEU A 85 4.74 8.00 -5.62
CA LEU A 85 4.74 9.42 -6.01
C LEU A 85 5.75 9.70 -7.14
N ALA A 86 6.98 9.23 -6.98
CA ALA A 86 8.05 9.35 -7.98
C ALA A 86 8.54 7.98 -8.49
N ALA A 87 7.88 6.87 -8.11
CA ALA A 87 8.12 5.49 -8.58
C ALA A 87 9.60 5.04 -8.54
N GLY A 88 10.38 5.54 -7.58
CA GLY A 88 11.80 5.21 -7.45
C GLY A 88 12.76 6.00 -8.34
N TYR A 89 12.28 6.87 -9.20
CA TYR A 89 13.15 7.72 -10.05
C TYR A 89 13.85 8.82 -9.26
N ALA A 90 13.25 9.29 -8.17
CA ALA A 90 13.85 10.24 -7.25
C ALA A 90 13.28 10.06 -5.83
N PRO A 91 14.09 10.34 -4.77
CA PRO A 91 13.59 10.37 -3.41
C PRO A 91 12.68 11.59 -3.22
N LEU A 92 11.40 11.36 -3.01
CA LEU A 92 10.41 12.41 -2.77
C LEU A 92 9.28 11.88 -1.89
N SER A 93 8.88 12.69 -0.92
CA SER A 93 7.64 12.54 -0.18
C SER A 93 6.90 13.87 -0.14
N MET A 94 5.60 13.82 0.10
CA MET A 94 4.76 15.00 0.13
C MET A 94 3.65 14.83 1.17
N VAL A 95 3.26 15.94 1.79
CA VAL A 95 2.07 16.03 2.63
C VAL A 95 1.02 16.83 1.87
N LEU A 96 -0.13 16.23 1.70
CA LEU A 96 -1.31 16.87 1.14
C LEU A 96 -2.23 17.28 2.29
N THR A 97 -2.92 18.40 2.14
CA THR A 97 -3.86 18.86 3.15
C THR A 97 -5.10 19.48 2.51
N SER A 98 -6.18 19.52 3.30
CA SER A 98 -7.46 20.06 2.84
C SER A 98 -7.45 21.60 2.78
N SER A 99 -8.31 22.15 1.91
CA SER A 99 -8.52 23.59 1.83
C SER A 99 -8.94 24.21 3.17
N ARG A 100 -9.64 23.44 4.03
CA ARG A 100 -10.02 23.87 5.37
C ARG A 100 -8.78 24.21 6.22
N ILE A 101 -7.76 23.36 6.17
CA ILE A 101 -6.51 23.58 6.92
C ILE A 101 -5.76 24.78 6.34
N ILE A 102 -5.62 24.85 5.01
CA ILE A 102 -4.96 26.00 4.34
C ILE A 102 -5.65 27.32 4.69
N ASN A 103 -6.99 27.37 4.66
CA ASN A 103 -7.73 28.56 5.01
C ASN A 103 -7.56 28.96 6.48
N ASN A 104 -7.37 28.00 7.39
CA ASN A 104 -7.08 28.33 8.78
C ASN A 104 -5.65 28.86 8.95
N LEU A 105 -4.66 28.31 8.25
CA LEU A 105 -3.29 28.85 8.23
C LEU A 105 -3.25 30.29 7.71
N LYS A 106 -4.03 30.60 6.69
CA LYS A 106 -4.15 31.96 6.12
C LYS A 106 -4.77 32.99 7.06
N LYS A 107 -5.47 32.58 8.11
CA LYS A 107 -5.98 33.49 9.16
C LYS A 107 -4.92 33.89 10.17
N GLY A 108 -3.81 33.18 10.22
CA GLY A 108 -2.67 33.46 11.09
C GLY A 108 -1.54 34.18 10.33
N ASP A 109 -0.31 33.81 10.62
CA ASP A 109 0.89 34.37 10.01
C ASP A 109 1.25 33.75 8.65
N GLU A 110 0.39 32.90 8.09
CA GLU A 110 0.52 32.18 6.83
C GLU A 110 1.76 31.25 6.75
N ARG A 111 2.41 30.99 7.88
CA ARG A 111 3.66 30.20 7.93
C ARG A 111 3.41 28.78 8.33
N ILE A 112 4.10 27.86 7.66
CA ILE A 112 4.30 26.49 8.12
C ILE A 112 5.62 26.47 8.88
N ALA A 113 5.56 26.25 10.20
CA ALA A 113 6.74 26.28 11.07
C ALA A 113 7.66 25.02 10.88
N TYR A 114 7.72 24.50 9.69
CA TYR A 114 8.54 23.35 9.33
C TYR A 114 9.12 23.50 7.94
N SER A 115 10.41 23.27 7.81
CA SER A 115 11.10 23.21 6.52
C SER A 115 12.27 22.25 6.59
N THR A 116 12.68 21.72 5.44
CA THR A 116 13.90 20.93 5.27
C THR A 116 14.79 21.56 4.22
N THR A 117 16.10 21.34 4.30
CA THR A 117 17.09 21.87 3.33
C THR A 117 16.73 21.51 1.88
N HIS A 118 16.16 20.33 1.65
CA HIS A 118 15.80 19.85 0.32
C HIS A 118 14.29 20.00 -0.01
N GLN A 119 13.58 20.84 0.73
CA GLN A 119 12.18 21.13 0.41
C GLN A 119 12.07 21.71 -1.01
N GLY A 120 11.13 21.18 -1.80
CA GLY A 120 10.94 21.61 -3.19
C GLY A 120 12.05 21.15 -4.15
N TYR A 121 12.75 20.04 -3.83
CA TYR A 121 13.77 19.44 -4.69
C TYR A 121 13.26 19.25 -6.12
N SER A 122 13.72 20.11 -7.03
CA SER A 122 13.15 20.28 -8.38
C SER A 122 13.21 19.02 -9.25
N LEU A 123 14.31 18.25 -9.18
CA LEU A 123 14.42 16.99 -9.92
C LEU A 123 13.41 15.95 -9.41
N GLY A 124 13.22 15.86 -8.09
CA GLY A 124 12.21 14.99 -7.50
C GLY A 124 10.80 15.38 -7.91
N VAL A 125 10.49 16.67 -7.92
CA VAL A 125 9.19 17.18 -8.36
C VAL A 125 8.96 16.91 -9.85
N ALA A 126 9.96 17.12 -10.71
CA ALA A 126 9.88 16.82 -12.14
C ALA A 126 9.62 15.32 -12.39
N ALA A 127 10.35 14.42 -11.68
CA ALA A 127 10.14 12.99 -11.76
C ALA A 127 8.73 12.60 -11.31
N ALA A 128 8.26 13.14 -10.18
CA ALA A 128 6.91 12.90 -9.68
C ALA A 128 5.84 13.36 -10.68
N LEU A 129 5.96 14.54 -11.26
CA LEU A 129 5.03 15.03 -12.27
C LEU A 129 4.97 14.11 -13.49
N ALA A 130 6.10 13.61 -13.97
CA ALA A 130 6.16 12.67 -15.09
C ALA A 130 5.47 11.34 -14.74
N VAL A 131 5.75 10.78 -13.57
CA VAL A 131 5.11 9.54 -13.08
C VAL A 131 3.61 9.74 -12.92
N GLN A 132 3.19 10.83 -12.28
CA GLN A 132 1.77 11.06 -11.99
C GLN A 132 0.95 11.34 -13.26
N LYS A 133 1.53 11.91 -14.32
CA LYS A 133 0.89 12.00 -15.64
C LYS A 133 0.53 10.61 -16.22
N ILE A 134 1.28 9.56 -15.88
CA ILE A 134 1.00 8.19 -16.29
C ILE A 134 -0.02 7.55 -15.33
N MET A 135 0.19 7.70 -14.03
CA MET A 135 -0.65 7.10 -13.00
C MET A 135 -2.09 7.60 -13.02
N HIS A 136 -2.31 8.88 -13.34
CA HIS A 136 -3.65 9.48 -13.43
C HIS A 136 -4.42 9.14 -14.72
N LYS A 137 -3.86 8.34 -15.62
CA LYS A 137 -4.62 7.86 -16.78
C LYS A 137 -5.59 6.76 -16.35
N ASP A 138 -6.84 6.86 -16.77
CA ASP A 138 -7.86 5.82 -16.54
C ASP A 138 -7.39 4.43 -17.00
N THR A 139 -6.65 4.38 -18.11
CA THR A 139 -6.10 3.13 -18.64
C THR A 139 -5.09 2.49 -17.67
N THR A 140 -4.26 3.29 -16.99
CA THR A 140 -3.31 2.79 -15.99
C THR A 140 -4.04 2.29 -14.74
N LEU A 141 -4.98 3.06 -14.20
CA LEU A 141 -5.75 2.66 -13.02
C LEU A 141 -6.59 1.39 -13.30
N LYS A 142 -7.23 1.31 -14.48
CA LYS A 142 -7.94 0.11 -14.90
C LYS A 142 -7.01 -1.10 -15.07
N ASN A 143 -5.81 -0.91 -15.63
CA ASN A 143 -4.81 -1.98 -15.74
C ASN A 143 -4.43 -2.52 -14.36
N ILE A 144 -4.20 -1.66 -13.38
CA ILE A 144 -3.88 -2.02 -11.99
C ILE A 144 -4.99 -2.91 -11.41
N VAL A 145 -6.25 -2.49 -11.52
CA VAL A 145 -7.39 -3.24 -10.99
C VAL A 145 -7.55 -4.59 -11.69
N ASN A 146 -7.51 -4.59 -13.01
CA ASN A 146 -7.69 -5.81 -13.82
C ASN A 146 -6.57 -6.81 -13.56
N THR A 147 -5.30 -6.36 -13.54
CA THR A 147 -4.14 -7.19 -13.24
C THR A 147 -4.21 -7.76 -11.83
N SER A 148 -4.58 -6.94 -10.85
CA SER A 148 -4.77 -7.39 -9.47
C SER A 148 -5.82 -8.50 -9.34
N ASN A 149 -6.97 -8.30 -9.96
CA ASN A 149 -8.05 -9.29 -9.94
C ASN A 149 -7.63 -10.58 -10.64
N TYR A 150 -6.90 -10.46 -11.75
CA TYR A 150 -6.36 -11.59 -12.49
C TYR A 150 -5.35 -12.39 -11.65
N ILE A 151 -4.37 -11.73 -11.03
CA ILE A 151 -3.39 -12.35 -10.14
C ILE A 151 -4.10 -13.11 -9.01
N LYS A 152 -5.04 -12.47 -8.32
CA LYS A 152 -5.81 -13.10 -7.23
C LYS A 152 -6.55 -14.33 -7.72
N LYS A 153 -7.24 -14.23 -8.86
CA LYS A 153 -7.98 -15.36 -9.44
C LYS A 153 -7.07 -16.53 -9.73
N VAL A 154 -5.95 -16.31 -10.44
CA VAL A 154 -5.03 -17.39 -10.83
C VAL A 154 -4.41 -18.05 -9.61
N LEU A 155 -3.83 -17.26 -8.70
CA LEU A 155 -3.17 -17.82 -7.52
C LEU A 155 -4.15 -18.55 -6.59
N SER A 156 -5.37 -18.05 -6.42
CA SER A 156 -6.40 -18.77 -5.66
C SER A 156 -6.74 -20.09 -6.32
N SER A 157 -7.05 -20.10 -7.63
CA SER A 157 -7.38 -21.32 -8.37
C SER A 157 -6.26 -22.36 -8.34
N GLU A 158 -5.00 -21.89 -8.47
CA GLU A 158 -3.85 -22.81 -8.55
C GLU A 158 -3.38 -23.31 -7.18
N LEU A 159 -3.61 -22.55 -6.12
CA LEU A 159 -3.02 -22.86 -4.79
C LEU A 159 -4.05 -23.15 -3.71
N GLU A 160 -5.38 -23.01 -3.93
CA GLU A 160 -6.39 -23.23 -2.90
C GLU A 160 -6.32 -24.61 -2.21
N ASN A 161 -5.94 -25.65 -2.97
CA ASN A 161 -5.79 -27.00 -2.45
C ASN A 161 -4.37 -27.29 -1.93
N HIS A 162 -3.45 -26.32 -1.95
CA HIS A 162 -2.10 -26.51 -1.43
C HIS A 162 -2.08 -26.27 0.07
N SER A 163 -1.62 -27.26 0.85
CA SER A 163 -1.68 -27.24 2.33
C SER A 163 -1.03 -26.01 2.98
N MET A 164 -0.05 -25.41 2.31
CA MET A 164 0.64 -24.20 2.80
C MET A 164 -0.07 -22.90 2.43
N PHE A 165 -0.97 -22.90 1.46
CA PHE A 165 -1.69 -21.68 1.06
C PHE A 165 -2.70 -21.28 2.13
N LYS A 166 -2.77 -19.98 2.46
CA LYS A 166 -3.73 -19.44 3.42
C LYS A 166 -4.73 -18.49 2.75
N ASN A 167 -4.25 -17.42 2.20
CA ASN A 167 -5.10 -16.44 1.50
C ASN A 167 -4.27 -15.51 0.60
N ILE A 168 -4.97 -14.65 -0.15
CA ILE A 168 -4.40 -13.51 -0.85
C ILE A 168 -5.17 -12.26 -0.44
N ARG A 169 -4.46 -11.26 0.04
CA ARG A 169 -5.04 -10.02 0.52
C ARG A 169 -4.40 -8.78 -0.10
N GLY A 170 -5.00 -7.63 0.09
CA GLY A 170 -4.53 -6.35 -0.43
C GLY A 170 -5.49 -5.72 -1.45
N ARG A 171 -5.11 -4.54 -1.95
CA ARG A 171 -5.86 -3.76 -2.96
C ARG A 171 -4.94 -3.38 -4.12
N GLY A 172 -5.43 -3.47 -5.35
CA GLY A 172 -4.65 -3.18 -6.54
C GLY A 172 -3.34 -3.98 -6.57
N LEU A 173 -2.25 -3.36 -6.95
CA LEU A 173 -0.92 -3.98 -6.98
C LEU A 173 -0.14 -3.83 -5.66
N ARG A 174 -0.85 -3.70 -4.55
CA ARG A 174 -0.36 -3.90 -3.19
C ARG A 174 -1.08 -5.10 -2.62
N MET A 175 -0.47 -6.27 -2.77
CA MET A 175 -1.06 -7.53 -2.35
C MET A 175 -0.01 -8.52 -1.85
N SER A 176 -0.44 -9.39 -0.96
CA SER A 176 0.37 -10.47 -0.42
C SER A 176 -0.36 -11.80 -0.53
N LEU A 177 0.36 -12.83 -0.97
CA LEU A 177 -0.02 -14.22 -0.78
C LEU A 177 0.52 -14.67 0.58
N GLU A 178 -0.36 -15.11 1.45
CA GLU A 178 -0.01 -15.66 2.76
C GLU A 178 0.12 -17.17 2.71
N TYR A 179 1.18 -17.69 3.32
CA TYR A 179 1.44 -19.12 3.43
C TYR A 179 1.79 -19.52 4.86
N ASP A 180 1.62 -20.79 5.16
CA ASP A 180 1.97 -21.38 6.44
C ASP A 180 2.72 -22.70 6.25
N CYS A 181 3.87 -22.82 6.90
CA CYS A 181 4.68 -24.02 6.92
C CYS A 181 5.61 -24.05 8.13
N LYS A 182 6.27 -25.17 8.37
CA LYS A 182 7.11 -25.38 9.56
C LYS A 182 8.24 -24.34 9.70
N ASN A 183 8.92 -24.00 8.61
CA ASN A 183 10.04 -23.05 8.57
C ASN A 183 9.74 -21.88 7.58
N LYS A 184 8.76 -21.06 7.90
CA LYS A 184 8.25 -19.98 7.01
C LYS A 184 9.32 -19.08 6.42
N ASN A 185 10.26 -18.64 7.27
CA ASN A 185 11.30 -17.71 6.83
C ASN A 185 12.29 -18.38 5.85
N GLU A 186 12.70 -19.60 6.15
CA GLU A 186 13.58 -20.37 5.26
C GLU A 186 12.92 -20.67 3.92
N PHE A 187 11.62 -21.03 3.93
CA PHE A 187 10.85 -21.21 2.70
C PHE A 187 10.85 -19.93 1.85
N GLY A 188 10.52 -18.79 2.45
CA GLY A 188 10.48 -17.52 1.75
C GLY A 188 11.83 -17.13 1.13
N ILE A 189 12.92 -17.28 1.88
CA ILE A 189 14.28 -16.99 1.39
C ILE A 189 14.63 -17.92 0.21
N LYS A 190 14.37 -19.22 0.32
CA LYS A 190 14.65 -20.18 -0.76
C LYS A 190 13.78 -19.92 -1.98
N LEU A 191 12.50 -19.58 -1.78
CA LEU A 191 11.61 -19.23 -2.88
C LEU A 191 12.08 -18.00 -3.62
N SER A 192 12.42 -16.93 -2.90
CA SER A 192 12.96 -15.69 -3.49
C SER A 192 14.25 -15.96 -4.28
N LYS A 193 15.15 -16.76 -3.71
CA LYS A 193 16.41 -17.16 -4.37
C LYS A 193 16.13 -17.96 -5.65
N ASN A 194 15.28 -18.98 -5.60
CA ASN A 194 14.94 -19.78 -6.79
C ASN A 194 14.29 -18.95 -7.88
N MET A 195 13.35 -18.06 -7.52
CA MET A 195 12.70 -17.18 -8.51
C MET A 195 13.71 -16.26 -9.21
N LEU A 196 14.69 -15.73 -8.46
CA LEU A 196 15.72 -14.87 -9.05
C LEU A 196 16.70 -15.68 -9.91
N GLU A 197 17.30 -16.74 -9.36
CA GLU A 197 18.41 -17.45 -10.02
C GLU A 197 17.97 -18.31 -11.21
N LYS A 198 16.77 -18.90 -11.15
CA LYS A 198 16.28 -19.80 -12.23
C LYS A 198 15.43 -19.06 -13.26
N HIS A 199 14.73 -18.01 -12.86
CA HIS A 199 13.70 -17.39 -13.70
C HIS A 199 13.94 -15.90 -13.98
N ASN A 200 14.95 -15.27 -13.36
CA ASN A 200 15.21 -13.83 -13.41
C ASN A 200 14.00 -12.99 -12.94
N ILE A 201 13.25 -13.51 -11.95
CA ILE A 201 12.07 -12.86 -11.37
C ILE A 201 12.38 -12.53 -9.92
N LEU A 202 12.38 -11.21 -9.60
CA LEU A 202 12.56 -10.73 -8.24
C LEU A 202 11.21 -10.74 -7.52
N ILE A 203 11.14 -11.43 -6.38
CA ILE A 203 10.01 -11.41 -5.46
C ILE A 203 10.47 -11.12 -4.04
N ASP A 204 9.59 -10.56 -3.21
CA ASP A 204 9.84 -10.38 -1.76
C ASP A 204 9.03 -11.42 -0.98
N ALA A 205 9.62 -12.61 -0.77
CA ALA A 205 9.03 -13.67 0.03
C ALA A 205 9.81 -13.82 1.35
N LYS A 206 9.13 -13.56 2.46
CA LYS A 206 9.72 -13.65 3.80
C LYS A 206 8.65 -13.88 4.86
N TRP A 207 9.07 -14.43 5.99
CA TRP A 207 8.21 -14.82 7.10
C TRP A 207 7.08 -15.75 6.64
N HIS A 208 5.85 -15.23 6.52
CA HIS A 208 4.64 -15.98 6.20
C HIS A 208 3.96 -15.48 4.91
N ARG A 209 4.65 -14.66 4.08
CA ARG A 209 4.02 -14.01 2.94
C ARG A 209 4.96 -13.81 1.75
N ILE A 210 4.36 -13.69 0.58
CA ILE A 210 4.98 -13.22 -0.66
C ILE A 210 4.33 -11.89 -1.00
N CYS A 211 5.08 -10.78 -0.89
CA CYS A 211 4.62 -9.47 -1.33
C CYS A 211 4.69 -9.37 -2.85
N MET A 212 3.61 -8.96 -3.47
CA MET A 212 3.50 -8.78 -4.91
C MET A 212 3.22 -7.32 -5.22
N THR A 213 4.22 -6.63 -5.76
CA THR A 213 4.17 -5.21 -6.07
C THR A 213 4.73 -4.95 -7.46
N PRO A 214 4.13 -5.54 -8.51
CA PRO A 214 4.62 -5.34 -9.86
C PRO A 214 4.44 -3.90 -10.33
N ALA A 215 5.12 -3.54 -11.41
CA ALA A 215 4.97 -2.22 -12.03
C ALA A 215 3.51 -1.97 -12.46
N ALA A 216 3.02 -0.75 -12.30
CA ALA A 216 1.65 -0.36 -12.66
C ALA A 216 1.30 -0.62 -14.14
N ILE A 217 2.32 -0.67 -14.99
CA ILE A 217 2.22 -0.88 -16.44
C ILE A 217 2.52 -2.32 -16.88
N ILE A 218 2.64 -3.26 -15.92
CA ILE A 218 2.86 -4.68 -16.24
C ILE A 218 1.76 -5.18 -17.19
N ASN A 219 2.15 -5.90 -18.22
CA ASN A 219 1.20 -6.46 -19.18
C ASN A 219 0.82 -7.92 -18.83
N LYS A 220 -0.19 -8.44 -19.54
CA LYS A 220 -0.71 -9.78 -19.31
C LYS A 220 0.33 -10.89 -19.55
N SER A 221 1.17 -10.77 -20.56
CA SER A 221 2.20 -11.77 -20.85
C SER A 221 3.23 -11.86 -19.74
N GLN A 222 3.72 -10.71 -19.27
CA GLN A 222 4.65 -10.63 -18.13
C GLN A 222 4.00 -11.19 -16.86
N THR A 223 2.73 -10.83 -16.60
CA THR A 223 1.99 -11.34 -15.44
C THR A 223 1.85 -12.87 -15.50
N ASN A 224 1.48 -13.43 -16.66
CA ASN A 224 1.36 -14.88 -16.83
C ASN A 224 2.68 -15.60 -16.56
N LEU A 225 3.78 -15.12 -17.15
CA LEU A 225 5.10 -15.69 -16.92
C LEU A 225 5.46 -15.72 -15.43
N CYS A 226 5.28 -14.57 -14.74
CA CYS A 226 5.57 -14.49 -13.31
C CYS A 226 4.71 -15.45 -12.49
N LEU A 227 3.41 -15.55 -12.78
CA LEU A 227 2.48 -16.41 -12.04
C LEU A 227 2.79 -17.89 -12.27
N GLU A 228 3.03 -18.31 -13.52
CA GLU A 228 3.41 -19.69 -13.84
C GLU A 228 4.63 -20.12 -13.03
N LYS A 229 5.72 -19.36 -13.11
CA LYS A 229 6.96 -19.67 -12.40
C LYS A 229 6.82 -19.64 -10.89
N LEU A 230 6.05 -18.69 -10.36
CA LEU A 230 5.78 -18.60 -8.92
C LEU A 230 4.99 -19.82 -8.43
N VAL A 231 3.95 -20.24 -9.13
CA VAL A 231 3.12 -21.40 -8.78
C VAL A 231 3.96 -22.68 -8.82
N ASP A 232 4.74 -22.88 -9.87
CA ASP A 232 5.62 -24.05 -10.03
C ASP A 232 6.64 -24.14 -8.90
N GLU A 233 7.41 -23.06 -8.64
CA GLU A 233 8.41 -23.06 -7.58
C GLU A 233 7.77 -23.19 -6.19
N PHE A 234 6.61 -22.58 -5.95
CA PHE A 234 5.86 -22.73 -4.70
C PHE A 234 5.47 -24.19 -4.46
N ARG A 235 4.97 -24.89 -5.47
CA ARG A 235 4.58 -26.31 -5.40
C ARG A 235 5.80 -27.23 -5.22
N ILE A 236 6.87 -27.00 -6.00
CA ILE A 236 8.09 -27.84 -5.94
C ILE A 236 8.75 -27.70 -4.56
N LEU A 237 8.97 -26.46 -4.14
CA LEU A 237 9.64 -26.17 -2.87
C LEU A 237 8.76 -26.59 -1.69
N GLY A 238 7.45 -26.34 -1.77
CA GLY A 238 6.48 -26.66 -0.73
C GLY A 238 6.46 -28.13 -0.31
N LYS A 239 6.80 -29.07 -1.21
CA LYS A 239 6.93 -30.50 -0.87
C LYS A 239 7.97 -30.76 0.22
N LYS A 240 8.98 -29.88 0.36
CA LYS A 240 10.09 -30.00 1.32
C LYS A 240 9.80 -29.30 2.66
N PHE A 241 8.73 -28.51 2.73
CA PHE A 241 8.40 -27.67 3.90
C PHE A 241 7.03 -27.97 4.53
N LYS A 242 6.43 -29.09 4.12
CA LYS A 242 5.17 -29.57 4.70
C LYS A 242 5.29 -29.97 6.17
#